data_72dd6e1674ee6bfae215f2b658e021c7
#
_entry.id   72dd6e1674ee6bfae215f2b658e021c7
#
_cell.length_a   1.000
_cell.length_b   1.000
_cell.length_c   1.000
_cell.angle_alpha   90.00
_cell.angle_beta   90.00
_cell.angle_gamma   90.00
#
_symmetry.space_group_name_H-M   'P 1'
#
loop_
_entity.id
_entity.type
_entity.pdbx_description
1 polymer ?
#
loop_
_entity_poly.entity_id
_entity_poly.type
_entity_poly.pdbx_seq_one_letter_code
_entity_poly.pdbx_strand_id
1 'polypeptide(L)'
;MVHRVTVGWDGSAVALAPLEWAARHYPDAGSFELVQVDGGRRSRGEPLQDVEDAAEAFRQAHPSFEVSAVHAQGAVAEVLADRTAPDALLVLGGRGNEEQRLGHRTSTAYRVLLRAEGPAAVVPQSFRGGRDVVVGIAGPNDDPCVLLSAAKEAVSRRQRLVAVHVARPLLGLGLGALPGDPIGHDRDLSEYERMVDAALAPVAAAHPTLPIVRRVVRGRTADVLLAASRNAALLVIGRDDASPIDRRPITHSSVLLSRAPVVVVPPGTEVD
;
A
#
# COMPACT_ATOMS: atom_id res chain seq x y z
N MET A 1 -1.08 -12.12 -12.04
CA MET A 1 0.27 -11.50 -12.33
C MET A 1 0.01 -10.07 -12.77
N VAL A 2 0.82 -9.07 -12.35
CA VAL A 2 0.66 -7.68 -12.81
C VAL A 2 1.10 -7.62 -14.28
N HIS A 3 0.14 -7.37 -15.18
CA HIS A 3 0.41 -7.28 -16.62
C HIS A 3 0.66 -5.85 -17.08
N ARG A 4 0.06 -4.88 -16.40
CA ARG A 4 0.17 -3.46 -16.72
C ARG A 4 0.51 -2.66 -15.47
N VAL A 5 1.46 -1.74 -15.59
CA VAL A 5 1.79 -0.78 -14.55
C VAL A 5 1.43 0.62 -15.04
N THR A 6 0.53 1.28 -14.35
CA THR A 6 0.20 2.69 -14.60
C THR A 6 0.91 3.56 -13.58
N VAL A 7 1.63 4.58 -14.00
CA VAL A 7 2.37 5.48 -13.11
C VAL A 7 1.79 6.89 -13.21
N GLY A 8 1.29 7.41 -12.10
CA GLY A 8 0.87 8.80 -12.02
C GLY A 8 2.08 9.73 -12.08
N TRP A 9 2.12 10.59 -13.10
CA TRP A 9 3.20 11.51 -13.39
C TRP A 9 2.78 12.95 -13.11
N ASP A 10 3.53 13.66 -12.26
CA ASP A 10 3.25 15.06 -11.93
C ASP A 10 4.28 16.05 -12.52
N GLY A 11 5.21 15.55 -13.31
CA GLY A 11 6.27 16.34 -13.95
C GLY A 11 7.43 16.71 -13.03
N SER A 12 7.37 16.35 -11.76
CA SER A 12 8.44 16.64 -10.81
C SER A 12 9.61 15.65 -10.95
N ALA A 13 10.82 16.10 -10.64
CA ALA A 13 12.00 15.22 -10.63
C ALA A 13 11.86 14.01 -9.67
N VAL A 14 10.96 14.10 -8.69
CA VAL A 14 10.71 13.03 -7.73
C VAL A 14 9.77 11.97 -8.28
N ALA A 15 9.06 12.23 -9.36
CA ALA A 15 8.16 11.27 -10.01
C ALA A 15 8.92 10.09 -10.65
N LEU A 16 10.23 10.22 -10.90
CA LEU A 16 11.08 9.13 -11.38
C LEU A 16 11.20 7.98 -10.36
N ALA A 17 11.20 8.29 -9.06
CA ALA A 17 11.40 7.26 -8.04
C ALA A 17 10.32 6.16 -8.02
N PRO A 18 9.01 6.48 -8.12
CA PRO A 18 7.95 5.47 -8.28
C PRO A 18 8.09 4.66 -9.56
N LEU A 19 8.46 5.30 -10.67
CA LEU A 19 8.64 4.62 -11.96
C LEU A 19 9.78 3.61 -11.91
N GLU A 20 10.94 4.01 -11.43
CA GLU A 20 12.10 3.14 -11.24
C GLU A 20 11.85 2.03 -10.20
N TRP A 21 11.09 2.34 -9.16
CA TRP A 21 10.67 1.33 -8.20
C TRP A 21 9.80 0.28 -8.88
N ALA A 22 8.83 0.69 -9.69
CA ALA A 22 7.94 -0.22 -10.38
C ALA A 22 8.70 -1.11 -11.39
N ALA A 23 9.57 -0.54 -12.21
CA ALA A 23 10.40 -1.30 -13.16
C ALA A 23 11.24 -2.38 -12.49
N ARG A 24 11.84 -2.05 -11.35
CA ARG A 24 12.68 -2.99 -10.60
C ARG A 24 11.90 -4.13 -9.96
N HIS A 25 10.67 -3.87 -9.53
CA HIS A 25 9.88 -4.84 -8.77
C HIS A 25 8.88 -5.63 -9.61
N TYR A 26 8.60 -5.16 -10.82
CA TYR A 26 7.70 -5.81 -11.78
C TYR A 26 8.38 -5.97 -13.14
N PRO A 27 9.53 -6.69 -13.19
CA PRO A 27 10.31 -6.86 -14.43
C PRO A 27 9.56 -7.64 -15.52
N ASP A 28 8.55 -8.40 -15.12
CA ASP A 28 7.71 -9.20 -16.01
C ASP A 28 6.41 -8.48 -16.42
N ALA A 29 6.25 -7.21 -16.04
CA ALA A 29 5.11 -6.41 -16.51
C ALA A 29 5.24 -6.19 -18.02
N GLY A 30 4.14 -6.45 -18.76
CA GLY A 30 4.15 -6.30 -20.22
C GLY A 30 4.23 -4.83 -20.65
N SER A 31 3.57 -3.93 -19.93
CA SER A 31 3.49 -2.53 -20.30
C SER A 31 3.55 -1.57 -19.12
N PHE A 32 4.09 -0.37 -19.40
CA PHE A 32 4.10 0.79 -18.52
C PHE A 32 3.37 1.95 -19.17
N GLU A 33 2.41 2.52 -18.47
CA GLU A 33 1.66 3.71 -18.90
C GLU A 33 1.97 4.87 -17.95
N LEU A 34 2.61 5.93 -18.42
CA LEU A 34 2.83 7.14 -17.65
C LEU A 34 1.66 8.09 -17.90
N VAL A 35 0.98 8.51 -16.85
CA VAL A 35 -0.22 9.33 -16.94
C VAL A 35 -0.03 10.66 -16.26
N GLN A 36 -0.04 11.72 -17.03
CA GLN A 36 -0.06 13.11 -16.56
C GLN A 36 -1.49 13.64 -16.64
N VAL A 37 -2.01 14.12 -15.52
CA VAL A 37 -3.38 14.67 -15.46
C VAL A 37 -3.33 16.17 -15.25
N ASP A 38 -3.89 16.93 -16.17
CA ASP A 38 -4.09 18.37 -16.01
C ASP A 38 -5.34 18.63 -15.15
N GLY A 39 -5.11 18.86 -13.87
CA GLY A 39 -6.14 19.16 -12.86
C GLY A 39 -6.48 20.63 -12.69
N GLY A 40 -6.03 21.49 -13.61
CA GLY A 40 -6.29 22.95 -13.60
C GLY A 40 -5.55 23.74 -12.52
N ARG A 41 -4.77 23.10 -11.64
CA ARG A 41 -3.89 23.75 -10.66
C ARG A 41 -2.44 23.43 -10.98
N ARG A 42 -1.83 24.20 -11.87
CA ARG A 42 -0.38 24.15 -12.06
C ARG A 42 0.32 24.74 -10.82
N SER A 43 1.21 23.97 -10.23
CA SER A 43 2.17 24.49 -9.25
C SER A 43 3.06 25.52 -10.00
N ARG A 44 3.02 26.77 -9.52
CA ARG A 44 3.90 27.83 -10.08
C ARG A 44 5.31 27.57 -9.59
N GLY A 45 6.25 27.34 -10.52
CA GLY A 45 7.67 27.59 -10.26
C GLY A 45 8.72 26.58 -10.69
N GLU A 46 8.38 25.32 -10.99
CA GLU A 46 9.39 24.37 -11.48
C GLU A 46 9.11 23.99 -12.94
N PRO A 47 10.18 23.85 -13.79
CA PRO A 47 10.01 23.28 -15.12
C PRO A 47 9.53 21.83 -14.95
N LEU A 48 8.28 21.58 -15.33
CA LEU A 48 7.73 20.24 -15.34
C LEU A 48 8.32 19.49 -16.53
N GLN A 49 8.86 18.32 -16.26
CA GLN A 49 9.24 17.41 -17.34
C GLN A 49 7.95 16.88 -17.98
N ASP A 50 7.89 16.98 -19.30
CA ASP A 50 6.79 16.44 -20.07
C ASP A 50 6.72 14.91 -19.89
N VAL A 51 5.52 14.37 -19.84
CA VAL A 51 5.32 12.93 -19.67
C VAL A 51 5.85 12.14 -20.89
N GLU A 52 5.80 12.72 -22.06
CA GLU A 52 6.32 12.10 -23.29
C GLU A 52 7.84 12.00 -23.27
N ASP A 53 8.53 13.08 -22.86
CA ASP A 53 9.99 13.06 -22.67
C ASP A 53 10.41 12.04 -21.60
N ALA A 54 9.64 11.95 -20.52
CA ALA A 54 9.86 10.98 -19.44
C ALA A 54 9.67 9.54 -19.93
N ALA A 55 8.62 9.28 -20.69
CA ALA A 55 8.33 7.97 -21.27
C ALA A 55 9.40 7.55 -22.27
N GLU A 56 9.89 8.48 -23.11
CA GLU A 56 10.97 8.22 -24.06
C GLU A 56 12.28 7.88 -23.32
N ALA A 57 12.66 8.67 -22.33
CA ALA A 57 13.84 8.40 -21.52
C ALA A 57 13.75 7.04 -20.79
N PHE A 58 12.56 6.72 -20.27
CA PHE A 58 12.32 5.43 -19.60
C PHE A 58 12.36 4.25 -20.58
N ARG A 59 11.82 4.40 -21.79
CA ARG A 59 11.86 3.38 -22.85
C ARG A 59 13.30 3.08 -23.28
N GLN A 60 14.13 4.13 -23.39
CA GLN A 60 15.55 3.97 -23.72
C GLN A 60 16.32 3.23 -22.61
N ALA A 61 15.99 3.50 -21.35
CA ALA A 61 16.62 2.84 -20.20
C ALA A 61 16.14 1.38 -20.00
N HIS A 62 14.91 1.09 -20.43
CA HIS A 62 14.24 -0.20 -20.20
C HIS A 62 13.60 -0.75 -21.49
N PRO A 63 14.40 -1.16 -22.49
CA PRO A 63 13.92 -1.54 -23.82
C PRO A 63 13.05 -2.81 -23.85
N SER A 64 12.97 -3.56 -22.75
CA SER A 64 12.12 -4.73 -22.61
C SER A 64 10.65 -4.40 -22.32
N PHE A 65 10.34 -3.16 -21.93
CA PHE A 65 8.97 -2.76 -21.63
C PHE A 65 8.31 -2.04 -22.80
N GLU A 66 7.04 -2.30 -23.00
CA GLU A 66 6.19 -1.43 -23.80
C GLU A 66 5.82 -0.20 -22.97
N VAL A 67 6.22 0.99 -23.41
CA VAL A 67 6.03 2.23 -22.65
C VAL A 67 5.18 3.22 -23.44
N SER A 68 4.13 3.72 -22.81
CA SER A 68 3.24 4.74 -23.36
C SER A 68 3.15 5.96 -22.44
N ALA A 69 2.83 7.10 -23.01
CA ALA A 69 2.55 8.33 -22.30
C ALA A 69 1.11 8.77 -22.57
N VAL A 70 0.43 9.27 -21.57
CA VAL A 70 -0.94 9.75 -21.66
C VAL A 70 -1.08 11.11 -20.98
N HIS A 71 -1.56 12.09 -21.74
CA HIS A 71 -2.09 13.33 -21.20
C HIS A 71 -3.59 13.21 -21.00
N ALA A 72 -4.05 13.43 -19.78
CA ALA A 72 -5.46 13.40 -19.45
C ALA A 72 -5.90 14.71 -18.77
N GLN A 73 -7.16 15.05 -18.94
CA GLN A 73 -7.78 16.21 -18.30
C GLN A 73 -8.82 15.75 -17.29
N GLY A 74 -8.93 16.47 -16.17
CA GLY A 74 -9.96 16.20 -15.19
C GLY A 74 -9.47 16.21 -13.75
N ALA A 75 -10.29 15.69 -12.86
CA ALA A 75 -9.93 15.54 -11.45
C ALA A 75 -8.89 14.42 -11.30
N VAL A 76 -7.66 14.78 -10.90
CA VAL A 76 -6.51 13.86 -10.84
C VAL A 76 -6.84 12.53 -10.16
N ALA A 77 -7.57 12.60 -9.02
CA ALA A 77 -7.90 11.40 -8.26
C ALA A 77 -8.89 10.47 -8.98
N GLU A 78 -9.80 11.02 -9.75
CA GLU A 78 -10.78 10.25 -10.53
C GLU A 78 -10.12 9.62 -11.74
N VAL A 79 -9.42 10.44 -12.53
CA VAL A 79 -8.74 9.98 -13.76
C VAL A 79 -7.74 8.86 -13.47
N LEU A 80 -6.99 8.93 -12.35
CA LEU A 80 -6.03 7.90 -11.98
C LEU A 80 -6.73 6.66 -11.39
N ALA A 81 -7.80 6.83 -10.62
CA ALA A 81 -8.55 5.70 -10.08
C ALA A 81 -9.24 4.88 -11.19
N ASP A 82 -9.79 5.55 -12.21
CA ASP A 82 -10.43 4.89 -13.37
C ASP A 82 -9.46 4.03 -14.20
N ARG A 83 -8.15 4.17 -13.96
CA ARG A 83 -7.11 3.35 -14.61
C ARG A 83 -6.68 2.15 -13.78
N THR A 84 -7.26 1.95 -12.61
CA THR A 84 -7.01 0.76 -11.79
C THR A 84 -7.84 -0.42 -12.29
N ALA A 85 -7.26 -1.60 -12.25
CA ALA A 85 -7.93 -2.85 -12.57
C ALA A 85 -7.33 -3.98 -11.72
N PRO A 86 -8.04 -5.10 -11.52
CA PRO A 86 -7.51 -6.20 -10.70
C PRO A 86 -6.17 -6.78 -11.16
N ASP A 87 -5.89 -6.77 -12.46
CA ASP A 87 -4.68 -7.27 -13.12
C ASP A 87 -3.62 -6.19 -13.38
N ALA A 88 -3.89 -4.95 -12.98
CA ALA A 88 -3.01 -3.81 -13.15
C ALA A 88 -2.58 -3.22 -11.80
N LEU A 89 -1.40 -2.60 -11.77
CA LEU A 89 -0.92 -1.87 -10.62
C LEU A 89 -0.83 -0.37 -10.95
N LEU A 90 -1.53 0.44 -10.17
CA LEU A 90 -1.31 1.88 -10.19
C LEU A 90 -0.20 2.25 -9.21
N VAL A 91 0.80 3.02 -9.67
CA VAL A 91 1.92 3.47 -8.84
C VAL A 91 1.93 4.99 -8.76
N LEU A 92 1.98 5.50 -7.54
CA LEU A 92 1.95 6.92 -7.23
C LEU A 92 3.18 7.32 -6.41
N GLY A 93 3.66 8.52 -6.60
CA GLY A 93 4.65 9.14 -5.73
C GLY A 93 4.04 9.53 -4.39
N GLY A 94 4.73 9.18 -3.31
CA GLY A 94 4.46 9.68 -1.97
C GLY A 94 5.35 10.88 -1.67
N ARG A 95 4.79 11.95 -1.12
CA ARG A 95 5.56 13.14 -0.70
C ARG A 95 6.49 12.81 0.47
N GLY A 96 7.65 13.46 0.51
CA GLY A 96 8.61 13.30 1.61
C GLY A 96 8.10 13.83 2.95
N ASN A 97 8.70 13.33 4.03
CA ASN A 97 8.25 13.51 5.43
C ASN A 97 8.09 14.98 5.92
N GLU A 98 8.69 15.98 5.27
CA GLU A 98 8.64 17.36 5.75
C GLU A 98 7.33 18.09 5.43
N GLU A 99 6.74 17.83 4.26
CA GLU A 99 5.45 18.44 3.88
C GLU A 99 4.25 17.78 4.58
N GLN A 100 4.42 16.55 5.08
CA GLN A 100 3.38 15.82 5.80
C GLN A 100 3.06 16.40 7.18
N ARG A 101 3.99 17.14 7.78
CA ARG A 101 3.81 17.79 9.09
C ARG A 101 2.83 18.96 9.05
N LEU A 102 2.52 19.52 7.90
CA LEU A 102 1.70 20.71 7.72
C LEU A 102 0.19 20.43 7.56
N GLY A 103 -0.28 19.23 7.88
CA GLY A 103 -1.70 18.99 8.14
C GLY A 103 -2.64 18.99 6.94
N HIS A 104 -2.16 18.72 5.72
CA HIS A 104 -3.03 18.66 4.55
C HIS A 104 -3.87 17.38 4.57
N ARG A 105 -5.14 17.56 4.82
CA ARG A 105 -6.18 16.54 5.04
C ARG A 105 -6.53 15.68 3.82
N THR A 106 -5.91 15.92 2.65
CA THR A 106 -6.25 15.19 1.41
C THR A 106 -5.05 15.07 0.48
N SER A 107 -4.21 14.05 0.71
CA SER A 107 -3.22 13.68 -0.32
C SER A 107 -3.95 13.14 -1.55
N THR A 108 -3.48 13.51 -2.75
CA THR A 108 -4.02 12.98 -4.02
C THR A 108 -3.95 11.46 -4.03
N ALA A 109 -2.83 10.88 -3.59
CA ALA A 109 -2.65 9.45 -3.49
C ALA A 109 -3.73 8.79 -2.62
N TYR A 110 -4.04 9.33 -1.44
CA TYR A 110 -5.09 8.79 -0.60
C TYR A 110 -6.49 8.88 -1.26
N ARG A 111 -6.79 9.98 -1.94
CA ARG A 111 -8.06 10.12 -2.68
C ARG A 111 -8.19 9.12 -3.82
N VAL A 112 -7.10 8.83 -4.52
CA VAL A 112 -7.04 7.76 -5.52
C VAL A 112 -7.34 6.41 -4.89
N LEU A 113 -6.64 6.07 -3.81
CA LEU A 113 -6.77 4.78 -3.13
C LEU A 113 -8.20 4.50 -2.63
N LEU A 114 -8.93 5.54 -2.21
CA LEU A 114 -10.33 5.40 -1.80
C LEU A 114 -11.26 4.98 -2.94
N ARG A 115 -10.88 5.24 -4.19
CA ARG A 115 -11.69 4.99 -5.40
C ARG A 115 -11.16 3.83 -6.24
N ALA A 116 -9.93 3.43 -6.00
CA ALA A 116 -9.26 2.40 -6.80
C ALA A 116 -10.05 1.08 -6.80
N GLU A 117 -10.25 0.49 -7.97
CA GLU A 117 -10.87 -0.83 -8.15
C GLU A 117 -9.85 -1.96 -8.24
N GLY A 118 -8.57 -1.61 -8.37
CA GLY A 118 -7.44 -2.53 -8.38
C GLY A 118 -6.33 -2.11 -7.41
N PRO A 119 -5.27 -2.92 -7.26
CA PRO A 119 -4.14 -2.62 -6.40
C PRO A 119 -3.48 -1.29 -6.75
N ALA A 120 -3.14 -0.51 -5.73
CA ALA A 120 -2.41 0.73 -5.95
C ALA A 120 -1.29 0.91 -4.91
N ALA A 121 -0.12 1.30 -5.41
CA ALA A 121 1.09 1.52 -4.64
C ALA A 121 1.35 3.01 -4.43
N VAL A 122 1.80 3.37 -3.24
CA VAL A 122 2.36 4.69 -2.96
C VAL A 122 3.81 4.52 -2.54
N VAL A 123 4.73 5.07 -3.33
CA VAL A 123 6.17 4.92 -3.14
C VAL A 123 6.74 6.20 -2.55
N PRO A 124 7.25 6.18 -1.31
CA PRO A 124 7.87 7.35 -0.70
C PRO A 124 9.14 7.75 -1.44
N GLN A 125 9.32 9.05 -1.67
CA GLN A 125 10.52 9.60 -2.30
C GLN A 125 11.82 9.22 -1.57
N SER A 126 11.75 9.08 -0.26
CA SER A 126 12.89 8.73 0.60
C SER A 126 13.21 7.24 0.62
N PHE A 127 12.44 6.39 -0.07
CA PHE A 127 12.67 4.95 -0.06
C PHE A 127 13.99 4.59 -0.76
N ARG A 128 14.81 3.79 -0.11
CA ARG A 128 16.13 3.36 -0.62
C ARG A 128 16.29 1.83 -0.62
N GLY A 129 15.22 1.10 -0.36
CA GLY A 129 15.23 -0.35 -0.25
C GLY A 129 14.87 -0.82 1.16
N GLY A 130 14.54 -2.09 1.26
CA GLY A 130 14.14 -2.73 2.51
C GLY A 130 14.18 -4.24 2.39
N ARG A 131 13.79 -4.90 3.48
CA ARG A 131 13.71 -6.37 3.58
C ARG A 131 12.34 -6.75 4.11
N ASP A 132 11.89 -7.92 3.70
CA ASP A 132 10.62 -8.51 4.06
C ASP A 132 9.40 -7.73 3.50
N VAL A 133 8.36 -8.46 3.21
CA VAL A 133 7.04 -7.89 2.90
C VAL A 133 6.21 -7.96 4.17
N VAL A 134 5.71 -6.83 4.63
CA VAL A 134 4.84 -6.75 5.81
C VAL A 134 3.40 -6.71 5.35
N VAL A 135 2.52 -7.49 5.98
CA VAL A 135 1.08 -7.43 5.75
C VAL A 135 0.33 -7.24 7.07
N GLY A 136 -0.65 -6.35 7.08
CA GLY A 136 -1.57 -6.18 8.19
C GLY A 136 -2.72 -7.17 8.10
N ILE A 137 -3.04 -7.83 9.23
CA ILE A 137 -4.23 -8.68 9.38
C ILE A 137 -5.18 -7.98 10.35
N ALA A 138 -6.39 -7.63 9.89
CA ALA A 138 -7.38 -6.96 10.74
C ALA A 138 -8.18 -7.95 11.57
N GLY A 139 -8.57 -9.10 10.99
CA GLY A 139 -9.36 -10.09 11.72
C GLY A 139 -9.72 -11.33 10.92
N PRO A 140 -10.64 -12.15 11.45
CA PRO A 140 -11.00 -13.43 10.85
C PRO A 140 -11.79 -13.31 9.53
N ASN A 141 -12.34 -12.13 9.28
CA ASN A 141 -13.12 -11.84 8.07
C ASN A 141 -12.32 -11.00 7.05
N ASP A 142 -11.00 -10.95 7.20
CA ASP A 142 -10.16 -10.27 6.21
C ASP A 142 -10.31 -10.91 4.84
N ASP A 143 -10.28 -10.08 3.83
CA ASP A 143 -10.27 -10.55 2.45
C ASP A 143 -8.97 -11.36 2.21
N PRO A 144 -9.07 -12.66 1.89
CA PRO A 144 -7.89 -13.48 1.60
C PRO A 144 -7.01 -12.91 0.49
N CYS A 145 -7.58 -12.09 -0.40
CA CYS A 145 -6.88 -11.48 -1.51
C CYS A 145 -5.74 -10.58 -1.05
N VAL A 146 -5.88 -9.90 0.09
CA VAL A 146 -4.81 -9.06 0.68
C VAL A 146 -3.60 -9.91 1.06
N LEU A 147 -3.84 -11.04 1.73
CA LEU A 147 -2.78 -11.96 2.18
C LEU A 147 -2.11 -12.67 1.00
N LEU A 148 -2.90 -13.10 0.02
CA LEU A 148 -2.38 -13.73 -1.20
C LEU A 148 -1.58 -12.74 -2.03
N SER A 149 -2.04 -11.49 -2.17
CA SER A 149 -1.28 -10.42 -2.83
C SER A 149 0.06 -10.18 -2.13
N ALA A 150 0.06 -10.08 -0.80
CA ALA A 150 1.28 -9.90 -0.04
C ALA A 150 2.25 -11.11 -0.17
N ALA A 151 1.72 -12.31 -0.22
CA ALA A 151 2.51 -13.52 -0.45
C ALA A 151 3.16 -13.54 -1.84
N LYS A 152 2.41 -13.20 -2.89
CA LYS A 152 2.94 -13.06 -4.26
C LYS A 152 4.07 -12.03 -4.30
N GLU A 153 3.88 -10.88 -3.64
CA GLU A 153 4.90 -9.86 -3.53
C GLU A 153 6.16 -10.35 -2.79
N ALA A 154 6.00 -11.15 -1.74
CA ALA A 154 7.12 -11.73 -1.00
C ALA A 154 7.87 -12.78 -1.84
N VAL A 155 7.14 -13.64 -2.56
CA VAL A 155 7.71 -14.66 -3.45
C VAL A 155 8.50 -14.00 -4.59
N SER A 156 7.92 -13.03 -5.30
CA SER A 156 8.56 -12.35 -6.42
C SER A 156 9.86 -11.66 -6.01
N ARG A 157 9.91 -11.12 -4.79
CA ARG A 157 11.09 -10.48 -4.21
C ARG A 157 12.06 -11.43 -3.53
N ARG A 158 11.73 -12.73 -3.44
CA ARG A 158 12.50 -13.73 -2.68
C ARG A 158 12.73 -13.30 -1.23
N GLN A 159 11.68 -12.77 -0.60
CA GLN A 159 11.70 -12.25 0.76
C GLN A 159 10.69 -12.98 1.65
N ARG A 160 10.80 -12.79 2.96
CA ARG A 160 9.84 -13.36 3.90
C ARG A 160 8.56 -12.53 3.91
N LEU A 161 7.45 -13.18 4.24
CA LEU A 161 6.20 -12.53 4.57
C LEU A 161 6.12 -12.33 6.09
N VAL A 162 5.95 -11.11 6.56
CA VAL A 162 5.74 -10.77 7.97
C VAL A 162 4.29 -10.36 8.16
N ALA A 163 3.49 -11.28 8.69
CA ALA A 163 2.07 -11.06 8.95
C ALA A 163 1.88 -10.47 10.36
N VAL A 164 1.28 -9.31 10.44
CA VAL A 164 1.14 -8.53 11.68
C VAL A 164 -0.34 -8.37 12.01
N HIS A 165 -0.74 -8.92 13.16
CA HIS A 165 -2.04 -8.63 13.77
C HIS A 165 -1.86 -7.76 15.01
N VAL A 166 -2.71 -6.75 15.14
CA VAL A 166 -2.69 -5.85 16.29
C VAL A 166 -3.94 -6.05 17.12
N ALA A 167 -3.76 -6.76 18.24
CA ALA A 167 -4.79 -6.92 19.24
C ALA A 167 -5.07 -5.56 19.88
N ARG A 168 -6.26 -5.02 19.62
CA ARG A 168 -6.70 -3.76 20.25
C ARG A 168 -7.04 -4.04 21.70
N PRO A 169 -6.56 -3.23 22.66
CA PRO A 169 -7.13 -3.25 23.99
C PRO A 169 -8.62 -2.93 23.86
N LEU A 170 -9.48 -3.74 24.41
CA LEU A 170 -10.86 -3.35 24.63
C LEU A 170 -10.82 -2.13 25.57
N LEU A 171 -10.80 -0.94 25.02
CA LEU A 171 -11.15 0.25 25.79
C LEU A 171 -12.59 0.03 26.22
N GLY A 172 -12.77 -0.35 27.50
CA GLY A 172 -14.05 -0.45 28.08
C GLY A 172 -14.82 0.84 27.78
N LEU A 173 -15.84 0.74 26.95
CA LEU A 173 -16.92 1.71 26.97
C LEU A 173 -17.35 1.74 28.43
N GLY A 174 -17.12 2.87 29.10
CA GLY A 174 -17.29 3.08 30.54
C GLY A 174 -18.70 2.89 31.06
N LEU A 175 -19.29 1.75 30.82
CA LEU A 175 -20.54 1.27 31.37
C LEU A 175 -20.21 0.06 32.24
N GLY A 176 -19.79 0.31 33.49
CA GLY A 176 -19.89 -0.65 34.56
C GLY A 176 -18.77 -1.70 34.64
N ALA A 177 -17.52 -1.27 34.72
CA ALA A 177 -16.55 -2.13 35.41
C ALA A 177 -16.95 -2.16 36.89
N LEU A 178 -17.52 -3.29 37.35
CA LEU A 178 -17.73 -3.53 38.74
C LEU A 178 -16.37 -3.49 39.49
N PRO A 179 -16.28 -2.92 40.68
CA PRO A 179 -15.04 -2.92 41.45
C PRO A 179 -14.66 -4.39 41.74
N GLY A 180 -13.56 -4.84 41.14
CA GLY A 180 -13.07 -6.21 41.32
C GLY A 180 -12.90 -7.01 40.04
N ASP A 181 -13.43 -6.56 38.88
CA ASP A 181 -13.06 -7.16 37.61
C ASP A 181 -11.64 -6.74 37.27
N PRO A 182 -10.69 -7.66 37.11
CA PRO A 182 -9.40 -7.32 36.53
C PRO A 182 -9.67 -6.82 35.10
N ILE A 183 -9.65 -5.52 34.92
CA ILE A 183 -9.83 -4.85 33.64
C ILE A 183 -9.04 -5.65 32.62
N GLY A 184 -9.74 -6.32 31.73
CA GLY A 184 -9.36 -7.08 30.56
C GLY A 184 -7.90 -7.13 30.10
N HIS A 185 -6.97 -7.40 31.01
CA HIS A 185 -5.54 -7.36 30.76
C HIS A 185 -4.99 -8.62 30.14
N ASP A 186 -5.81 -9.68 30.10
CA ASP A 186 -5.28 -10.99 29.73
C ASP A 186 -6.24 -11.82 28.88
N ARG A 187 -6.80 -11.24 27.81
CA ARG A 187 -7.18 -12.14 26.73
C ARG A 187 -5.87 -12.70 26.18
N ASP A 188 -5.72 -13.98 26.41
CA ASP A 188 -4.62 -14.77 25.95
C ASP A 188 -4.38 -14.49 24.44
N LEU A 189 -3.20 -14.00 24.09
CA LEU A 189 -2.82 -13.75 22.69
C LEU A 189 -2.96 -15.01 21.83
N SER A 190 -3.06 -16.19 22.45
CA SER A 190 -3.24 -17.47 21.78
C SER A 190 -4.49 -17.54 20.91
N GLU A 191 -5.57 -16.84 21.27
CA GLU A 191 -6.75 -16.76 20.42
C GLU A 191 -6.49 -15.98 19.13
N TYR A 192 -5.79 -14.86 19.24
CA TYR A 192 -5.37 -14.08 18.10
C TYR A 192 -4.33 -14.80 17.24
N GLU A 193 -3.42 -15.55 17.86
CA GLU A 193 -2.46 -16.39 17.15
C GLU A 193 -3.14 -17.48 16.33
N ARG A 194 -4.14 -18.17 16.91
CA ARG A 194 -4.95 -19.16 16.17
C ARG A 194 -5.73 -18.53 15.00
N MET A 195 -6.27 -17.34 15.21
CA MET A 195 -6.95 -16.60 14.16
C MET A 195 -5.98 -16.24 13.01
N VAL A 196 -4.79 -15.75 13.33
CA VAL A 196 -3.75 -15.44 12.34
C VAL A 196 -3.29 -16.70 11.59
N ASP A 197 -3.12 -17.83 12.30
CA ASP A 197 -2.78 -19.10 11.68
C ASP A 197 -3.88 -19.56 10.70
N ALA A 198 -5.13 -19.43 11.08
CA ALA A 198 -6.25 -19.75 10.19
C ALA A 198 -6.30 -18.83 8.96
N ALA A 199 -6.07 -17.54 9.14
CA ALA A 199 -6.00 -16.59 8.02
C ALA A 199 -4.83 -16.87 7.06
N LEU A 200 -3.70 -17.35 7.58
CA LEU A 200 -2.51 -17.67 6.79
C LEU A 200 -2.55 -19.06 6.14
N ALA A 201 -3.49 -19.93 6.53
CA ALA A 201 -3.55 -21.30 6.00
C ALA A 201 -3.67 -21.36 4.45
N PRO A 202 -4.50 -20.52 3.78
CA PRO A 202 -4.55 -20.47 2.31
C PRO A 202 -3.22 -20.05 1.68
N VAL A 203 -2.52 -19.09 2.31
CA VAL A 203 -1.21 -18.62 1.84
C VAL A 203 -0.17 -19.73 1.95
N ALA A 204 -0.13 -20.43 3.08
CA ALA A 204 0.81 -21.54 3.28
C ALA A 204 0.54 -22.70 2.31
N ALA A 205 -0.72 -22.96 1.97
CA ALA A 205 -1.09 -23.96 0.98
C ALA A 205 -0.66 -23.57 -0.45
N ALA A 206 -0.86 -22.29 -0.84
CA ALA A 206 -0.50 -21.79 -2.16
C ALA A 206 1.02 -21.61 -2.33
N HIS A 207 1.74 -21.28 -1.26
CA HIS A 207 3.17 -20.97 -1.26
C HIS A 207 3.93 -21.72 -0.16
N PRO A 208 4.07 -23.07 -0.25
CA PRO A 208 4.61 -23.88 0.85
C PRO A 208 6.09 -23.62 1.17
N THR A 209 6.83 -22.97 0.28
CA THR A 209 8.25 -22.63 0.48
C THR A 209 8.45 -21.18 0.97
N LEU A 210 7.39 -20.40 1.05
CA LEU A 210 7.47 -19.00 1.50
C LEU A 210 7.72 -18.94 3.02
N PRO A 211 8.83 -18.33 3.48
CA PRO A 211 9.03 -18.13 4.90
C PRO A 211 8.02 -17.11 5.44
N ILE A 212 7.17 -17.54 6.35
CA ILE A 212 6.15 -16.68 6.98
C ILE A 212 6.52 -16.46 8.45
N VAL A 213 6.55 -15.21 8.85
CA VAL A 213 6.74 -14.77 10.25
C VAL A 213 5.44 -14.13 10.72
N ARG A 214 4.80 -14.73 11.72
CA ARG A 214 3.63 -14.12 12.35
C ARG A 214 4.03 -13.25 13.54
N ARG A 215 3.33 -12.15 13.73
CA ARG A 215 3.47 -11.25 14.86
C ARG A 215 2.09 -10.83 15.35
N VAL A 216 1.77 -11.21 16.57
CA VAL A 216 0.59 -10.73 17.29
C VAL A 216 1.07 -9.81 18.38
N VAL A 217 0.67 -8.55 18.32
CA VAL A 217 1.15 -7.52 19.26
C VAL A 217 0.01 -6.64 19.72
N ARG A 218 0.13 -6.05 20.90
CA ARG A 218 -0.84 -5.07 21.40
C ARG A 218 -0.40 -3.67 21.02
N GLY A 219 -1.35 -2.81 20.69
CA GLY A 219 -1.06 -1.41 20.40
C GLY A 219 -2.08 -0.72 19.51
N ARG A 220 -1.69 0.44 19.02
CA ARG A 220 -2.44 1.15 17.98
C ARG A 220 -2.01 0.61 16.63
N THR A 221 -2.97 0.17 15.83
CA THR A 221 -2.69 -0.54 14.57
C THR A 221 -1.76 0.25 13.64
N ALA A 222 -2.03 1.55 13.43
CA ALA A 222 -1.19 2.37 12.57
C ALA A 222 0.26 2.47 13.08
N ASP A 223 0.46 2.68 14.40
CA ASP A 223 1.79 2.83 14.98
C ASP A 223 2.60 1.53 14.87
N VAL A 224 1.94 0.39 15.11
CA VAL A 224 2.57 -0.93 15.01
C VAL A 224 2.94 -1.27 13.57
N LEU A 225 2.03 -1.07 12.61
CA LEU A 225 2.30 -1.33 11.19
C LEU A 225 3.39 -0.41 10.65
N LEU A 226 3.38 0.87 11.01
CA LEU A 226 4.43 1.81 10.64
C LEU A 226 5.79 1.43 11.25
N ALA A 227 5.80 0.95 12.50
CA ALA A 227 7.03 0.45 13.12
C ALA A 227 7.54 -0.83 12.45
N ALA A 228 6.65 -1.77 12.13
CA ALA A 228 6.99 -3.02 11.46
C ALA A 228 7.52 -2.78 10.03
N SER A 229 7.00 -1.75 9.34
CA SER A 229 7.37 -1.43 7.96
C SER A 229 8.58 -0.51 7.82
N ARG A 230 9.21 -0.04 8.91
CA ARG A 230 10.31 0.94 8.83
C ARG A 230 11.45 0.52 7.90
N ASN A 231 11.79 -0.76 7.89
CA ASN A 231 12.86 -1.35 7.09
C ASN A 231 12.31 -2.39 6.11
N ALA A 232 10.99 -2.39 5.88
CA ALA A 232 10.36 -3.32 4.97
C ALA A 232 10.65 -2.94 3.51
N ALA A 233 10.63 -3.93 2.63
CA ALA A 233 10.63 -3.72 1.19
C ALA A 233 9.27 -3.23 0.71
N LEU A 234 8.21 -3.66 1.40
CA LEU A 234 6.83 -3.35 1.08
C LEU A 234 5.95 -3.49 2.31
N LEU A 235 4.94 -2.62 2.45
CA LEU A 235 3.80 -2.79 3.33
C LEU A 235 2.56 -3.05 2.47
N VAL A 236 1.85 -4.15 2.73
CA VAL A 236 0.58 -4.47 2.07
C VAL A 236 -0.55 -4.37 3.08
N ILE A 237 -1.60 -3.66 2.73
CA ILE A 237 -2.81 -3.50 3.55
C ILE A 237 -4.06 -3.59 2.69
N GLY A 238 -5.14 -4.07 3.27
CA GLY A 238 -6.46 -3.94 2.68
C GLY A 238 -6.94 -2.49 2.73
N ARG A 239 -7.81 -2.11 1.81
CA ARG A 239 -8.50 -0.82 1.91
C ARG A 239 -9.51 -0.86 3.06
N ASP A 240 -9.36 0.06 3.99
CA ASP A 240 -10.33 0.24 5.06
C ASP A 240 -11.59 0.90 4.48
N ASP A 241 -12.73 0.25 4.59
CA ASP A 241 -13.99 0.96 4.57
C ASP A 241 -14.07 1.72 5.90
N ALA A 242 -14.04 3.05 5.80
CA ALA A 242 -13.85 3.96 6.93
C ALA A 242 -14.69 3.55 8.16
N SER A 243 -14.02 2.95 9.15
CA SER A 243 -14.66 2.66 10.43
C SER A 243 -15.01 3.98 11.12
N PRO A 244 -16.27 4.20 11.51
CA PRO A 244 -16.68 5.44 12.19
C PRO A 244 -15.97 5.65 13.54
N ILE A 245 -15.28 4.64 14.05
CA ILE A 245 -14.61 4.66 15.36
C ILE A 245 -13.17 5.16 15.27
N ASP A 246 -12.48 4.99 14.14
CA ASP A 246 -11.11 5.45 13.95
C ASP A 246 -11.10 6.82 13.26
N ARG A 247 -10.72 7.85 13.99
CA ARG A 247 -10.58 9.22 13.45
C ARG A 247 -9.51 9.35 12.35
N ARG A 248 -8.69 8.31 12.15
CA ARG A 248 -7.67 8.21 11.09
C ARG A 248 -7.62 6.78 10.58
N PRO A 249 -8.16 6.51 9.40
CA PRO A 249 -8.06 5.20 8.76
C PRO A 249 -6.61 4.71 8.70
N ILE A 250 -6.41 3.41 8.83
CA ILE A 250 -5.07 2.79 8.77
C ILE A 250 -4.42 3.07 7.42
N THR A 251 -5.20 2.96 6.33
CA THR A 251 -4.77 3.29 4.97
C THR A 251 -4.22 4.72 4.89
N HIS A 252 -4.94 5.71 5.45
CA HIS A 252 -4.49 7.10 5.43
C HIS A 252 -3.16 7.29 6.18
N SER A 253 -3.06 6.73 7.39
CA SER A 253 -1.84 6.86 8.20
C SER A 253 -0.66 6.14 7.54
N SER A 254 -0.88 4.95 6.98
CA SER A 254 0.15 4.16 6.32
C SER A 254 0.69 4.84 5.07
N VAL A 255 -0.21 5.37 4.22
CA VAL A 255 0.17 6.07 2.99
C VAL A 255 0.96 7.35 3.27
N LEU A 256 0.57 8.10 4.31
CA LEU A 256 1.22 9.37 4.61
C LEU A 256 2.54 9.22 5.39
N LEU A 257 2.65 8.21 6.26
CA LEU A 257 3.73 8.14 7.25
C LEU A 257 4.69 6.98 7.03
N SER A 258 4.39 6.05 6.13
CA SER A 258 5.28 4.93 5.85
C SER A 258 6.57 5.40 5.18
N ARG A 259 7.67 4.76 5.57
CA ARG A 259 8.97 4.88 4.91
C ARG A 259 9.18 3.83 3.83
N ALA A 260 8.43 2.75 3.89
CA ALA A 260 8.37 1.73 2.85
C ALA A 260 7.25 2.06 1.84
N PRO A 261 7.34 1.59 0.61
CA PRO A 261 6.21 1.57 -0.31
C PRO A 261 5.00 0.87 0.34
N VAL A 262 3.81 1.40 0.08
CA VAL A 262 2.56 0.83 0.59
C VAL A 262 1.71 0.42 -0.60
N VAL A 263 1.34 -0.85 -0.67
CA VAL A 263 0.31 -1.35 -1.60
C VAL A 263 -1.00 -1.47 -0.84
N VAL A 264 -2.02 -0.84 -1.36
CA VAL A 264 -3.39 -0.96 -0.88
C VAL A 264 -4.16 -1.85 -1.84
N VAL A 265 -4.74 -2.91 -1.32
CA VAL A 265 -5.55 -3.87 -2.07
C VAL A 265 -7.02 -3.59 -1.77
N PRO A 266 -7.83 -3.23 -2.77
CA PRO A 266 -9.28 -3.08 -2.57
C PRO A 266 -9.95 -4.43 -2.32
N PRO A 267 -11.10 -4.45 -1.64
CA PRO A 267 -11.85 -5.68 -1.42
C PRO A 267 -12.33 -6.28 -2.74
N GLY A 268 -12.39 -7.62 -2.80
CA GLY A 268 -12.86 -8.34 -4.00
C GLY A 268 -11.86 -8.36 -5.16
N THR A 269 -10.60 -7.96 -4.95
CA THR A 269 -9.55 -8.08 -5.97
C THR A 269 -9.27 -9.56 -6.23
N GLU A 270 -9.55 -10.06 -7.45
CA GLU A 270 -9.19 -11.42 -7.82
C GLU A 270 -7.66 -11.55 -7.88
N VAL A 271 -7.14 -12.57 -7.22
CA VAL A 271 -5.70 -12.87 -7.17
C VAL A 271 -5.49 -14.22 -7.85
N ASP A 272 -5.26 -14.20 -9.17
CA ASP A 272 -4.89 -15.38 -9.95
C ASP A 272 -3.51 -15.95 -9.56
#